data_49e28dc5a371deed96fc1220b06248e0
#
_entry.id   49e28dc5a371deed96fc1220b06248e0
#
_cell.length_a   1.000
_cell.length_b   1.000
_cell.length_c   1.000
_cell.angle_alpha   90.00
_cell.angle_beta   90.00
_cell.angle_gamma   90.00
#
_symmetry.space_group_name_H-M   'P 1'
#
loop_
_entity.id
_entity.type
_entity.pdbx_description
1 polymer ?
#
loop_
_entity_poly.entity_id
_entity_poly.type
_entity_poly.pdbx_seq_one_letter_code
_entity_poly.pdbx_strand_id
1 'polypeptide(L)'
;MSRKHAALQRRVARLAAEWKDPHDELPWAKRDIVQNIEVAEDGEVNITVKPSRPHCPCCLLDLDNFRTKLLQTKGVSFASINVVGIPASDRWTRTLNR
;
A
#
# COMPACT_ATOMS: atom_id res chain seq x y z
N MET A 1 4.20 -12.25 19.53
CA MET A 1 3.90 -10.93 18.97
C MET A 1 3.66 -9.91 20.06
N SER A 2 4.20 -8.71 19.91
CA SER A 2 3.96 -7.65 20.88
C SER A 2 2.59 -6.99 20.61
N ARG A 3 2.05 -6.31 21.63
CA ARG A 3 0.80 -5.55 21.49
C ARG A 3 0.96 -4.42 20.46
N LYS A 4 2.15 -3.81 20.41
CA LYS A 4 2.47 -2.75 19.46
C LYS A 4 2.42 -3.27 18.02
N HIS A 5 2.94 -4.47 17.79
CA HIS A 5 2.93 -5.10 16.48
C HIS A 5 1.50 -5.39 16.00
N ALA A 6 0.67 -5.98 16.86
CA ALA A 6 -0.72 -6.26 16.53
C ALA A 6 -1.52 -4.99 16.25
N ALA A 7 -1.29 -3.93 17.04
CA ALA A 7 -1.95 -2.65 16.84
C ALA A 7 -1.54 -2.02 15.52
N LEU A 8 -0.26 -2.12 15.17
CA LEU A 8 0.26 -1.58 13.90
C LEU A 8 -0.34 -2.33 12.71
N GLN A 9 -0.41 -3.66 12.78
CA GLN A 9 -1.05 -4.46 11.74
C GLN A 9 -2.49 -4.02 11.49
N ARG A 10 -3.25 -3.77 12.56
CA ARG A 10 -4.63 -3.29 12.43
C ARG A 10 -4.72 -1.91 11.79
N ARG A 11 -3.82 -1.00 12.17
CA ARG A 11 -3.79 0.35 11.58
C ARG A 11 -3.49 0.31 10.09
N VAL A 12 -2.52 -0.49 9.68
CA VAL A 12 -2.13 -0.62 8.28
C VAL A 12 -3.26 -1.27 7.47
N ALA A 13 -3.85 -2.33 8.00
CA ALA A 13 -4.97 -3.02 7.34
C ALA A 13 -6.17 -2.08 7.17
N ARG A 14 -6.48 -1.29 8.18
CA ARG A 14 -7.58 -0.31 8.12
C ARG A 14 -7.30 0.76 7.08
N LEU A 15 -6.10 1.31 7.07
CA LEU A 15 -5.72 2.33 6.08
C LEU A 15 -5.87 1.80 4.66
N ALA A 16 -5.40 0.58 4.40
CA ALA A 16 -5.52 -0.05 3.10
C ALA A 16 -6.98 -0.32 2.72
N ALA A 17 -7.79 -0.79 3.68
CA ALA A 17 -9.20 -1.11 3.43
C ALA A 17 -10.03 0.14 3.15
N GLU A 18 -9.69 1.26 3.77
CA GLU A 18 -10.43 2.52 3.62
C GLU A 18 -9.92 3.41 2.48
N TRP A 19 -8.78 3.06 1.88
CA TRP A 19 -8.21 3.86 0.79
C TRP A 19 -9.09 3.77 -0.45
N LYS A 20 -9.38 4.91 -1.06
CA LYS A 20 -10.29 5.00 -2.21
C LYS A 20 -9.54 5.17 -3.50
N ASP A 21 -10.04 4.52 -4.55
CA ASP A 21 -9.53 4.67 -5.90
C ASP A 21 -9.82 6.09 -6.42
N PRO A 22 -8.85 6.80 -7.01
CA PRO A 22 -9.07 8.17 -7.49
C PRO A 22 -10.05 8.28 -8.65
N HIS A 23 -10.33 7.18 -9.36
CA HIS A 23 -11.21 7.21 -10.54
C HIS A 23 -12.68 7.10 -10.20
N ASP A 24 -13.05 6.30 -9.20
CA ASP A 24 -14.45 6.01 -8.90
C ASP A 24 -14.79 6.11 -7.42
N GLU A 25 -13.84 6.52 -6.60
CA GLU A 25 -13.99 6.70 -5.17
C GLU A 25 -14.40 5.42 -4.41
N LEU A 26 -14.27 4.26 -5.03
CA LEU A 26 -14.54 3.00 -4.36
C LEU A 26 -13.34 2.59 -3.52
N PRO A 27 -13.57 2.03 -2.31
CA PRO A 27 -12.47 1.52 -1.50
C PRO A 27 -11.70 0.41 -2.21
N TRP A 28 -10.39 0.39 -2.01
CA TRP A 28 -9.53 -0.66 -2.58
C TRP A 28 -9.98 -2.07 -2.18
N ALA A 29 -10.55 -2.22 -0.99
CA ALA A 29 -11.04 -3.52 -0.53
C ALA A 29 -12.09 -4.13 -1.46
N LYS A 30 -12.84 -3.30 -2.18
CA LYS A 30 -13.87 -3.78 -3.12
C LYS A 30 -13.31 -4.17 -4.48
N ARG A 31 -12.04 -3.84 -4.76
CA ARG A 31 -11.42 -4.12 -6.06
C ARG A 31 -10.25 -5.10 -5.97
N ASP A 32 -10.03 -5.68 -4.80
CA ASP A 32 -8.91 -6.61 -4.57
C ASP A 32 -7.55 -6.03 -5.00
N ILE A 33 -7.37 -4.72 -4.83
CA ILE A 33 -6.11 -4.06 -5.19
C ILE A 33 -4.98 -4.52 -4.28
N VAL A 34 -5.24 -4.60 -2.97
CA VAL A 34 -4.25 -5.07 -2.00
C VAL A 34 -4.25 -6.60 -1.97
N GLN A 35 -3.12 -7.19 -2.38
CA GLN A 35 -2.98 -8.64 -2.44
C GLN A 35 -2.39 -9.23 -1.17
N ASN A 36 -1.48 -8.50 -0.52
CA ASN A 36 -0.82 -8.97 0.69
C ASN A 36 -0.32 -7.79 1.52
N ILE A 37 -0.33 -7.95 2.83
CA ILE A 37 0.20 -6.97 3.77
C ILE A 37 1.11 -7.71 4.74
N GLU A 38 2.37 -7.27 4.84
CA GLU A 38 3.32 -7.80 5.82
C GLU A 38 3.80 -6.66 6.70
N VAL A 39 3.73 -6.86 8.02
CA VAL A 39 4.18 -5.87 8.99
C VAL A 39 5.19 -6.56 9.92
N ALA A 40 6.43 -6.10 9.87
CA ALA A 40 7.49 -6.63 10.73
C ALA A 40 7.41 -6.00 12.12
N GLU A 41 8.03 -6.66 13.10
CA GLU A 41 8.02 -6.19 14.49
C GLU A 41 8.75 -4.86 14.68
N ASP A 42 9.69 -4.54 13.79
CA ASP A 42 10.42 -3.28 13.83
C ASP A 42 9.67 -2.10 13.20
N GLY A 43 8.47 -2.35 12.70
CA GLY A 43 7.65 -1.31 12.05
C GLY A 43 7.82 -1.22 10.54
N GLU A 44 8.56 -2.12 9.92
CA GLU A 44 8.68 -2.18 8.46
C GLU A 44 7.41 -2.76 7.87
N VAL A 45 6.82 -2.07 6.89
CA VAL A 45 5.56 -2.47 6.24
C VAL A 45 5.84 -2.76 4.78
N ASN A 46 5.40 -3.94 4.32
CA ASN A 46 5.47 -4.33 2.91
C ASN A 46 4.06 -4.65 2.42
N ILE A 47 3.61 -3.93 1.40
CA ILE A 47 2.28 -4.14 0.83
C ILE A 47 2.43 -4.49 -0.64
N THR A 48 1.80 -5.59 -1.05
CA THR A 48 1.74 -6.01 -2.44
C THR A 48 0.39 -5.58 -3.02
N VAL A 49 0.42 -4.82 -4.11
CA VAL A 49 -0.78 -4.29 -4.75
C VAL A 49 -0.85 -4.67 -6.23
N LYS A 50 -2.07 -4.83 -6.71
CA LYS A 50 -2.36 -5.06 -8.12
C LYS A 50 -3.28 -3.93 -8.59
N PRO A 51 -2.72 -2.89 -9.26
CA PRO A 51 -3.53 -1.76 -9.71
C PRO A 51 -4.62 -2.19 -10.70
N SER A 52 -5.76 -1.53 -10.65
CA SER A 52 -6.88 -1.82 -11.54
C SER A 52 -6.66 -1.28 -12.96
N ARG A 53 -5.78 -0.27 -13.10
CA ARG A 53 -5.50 0.38 -14.39
C ARG A 53 -4.00 0.46 -14.63
N PRO A 54 -3.44 -0.43 -15.48
CA PRO A 54 -1.99 -0.59 -15.60
C PRO A 54 -1.25 0.57 -16.27
N HIS A 55 -1.95 1.46 -16.96
CA HIS A 55 -1.31 2.56 -17.69
C HIS A 55 -1.74 3.95 -17.18
N CYS A 56 -2.35 4.02 -16.01
CA CYS A 56 -2.87 5.28 -15.49
C CYS A 56 -1.85 5.96 -14.56
N PRO A 57 -1.31 7.14 -14.94
CA PRO A 57 -0.40 7.88 -14.05
C PRO A 57 -1.03 8.26 -12.71
N CYS A 58 -2.35 8.47 -12.69
CA CYS A 58 -3.07 8.79 -11.47
C CYS A 58 -3.01 7.65 -10.45
N CYS A 59 -3.03 6.39 -10.93
CA CYS A 59 -2.91 5.23 -10.05
C CYS A 59 -1.52 5.18 -9.41
N LEU A 60 -0.47 5.47 -10.17
CA LEU A 60 0.88 5.51 -9.62
C LEU A 60 1.02 6.61 -8.57
N LEU A 61 0.48 7.80 -8.84
CA LEU A 61 0.48 8.90 -7.88
C LEU A 61 -0.30 8.55 -6.62
N ASP A 62 -1.43 7.88 -6.78
CA ASP A 62 -2.25 7.45 -5.64
C ASP A 62 -1.50 6.45 -4.75
N LEU A 63 -0.77 5.51 -5.37
CA LEU A 63 0.08 4.58 -4.63
C LEU A 63 1.19 5.30 -3.87
N ASP A 64 1.78 6.32 -4.49
CA ASP A 64 2.81 7.13 -3.84
C ASP A 64 2.23 7.89 -2.64
N ASN A 65 1.04 8.45 -2.78
CA ASN A 65 0.34 9.11 -1.68
C ASN A 65 0.02 8.12 -0.56
N PHE A 66 -0.38 6.92 -0.90
CA PHE A 66 -0.64 5.86 0.09
C PHE A 66 0.62 5.50 0.86
N ARG A 67 1.75 5.34 0.16
CA ARG A 67 3.03 5.07 0.81
C ARG A 67 3.42 6.20 1.75
N THR A 68 3.25 7.45 1.33
CA THR A 68 3.53 8.62 2.15
C THR A 68 2.68 8.59 3.43
N LYS A 69 1.40 8.24 3.30
CA LYS A 69 0.51 8.13 4.46
C LYS A 69 0.94 7.03 5.40
N LEU A 70 1.41 5.89 4.86
CA LEU A 70 1.97 4.82 5.68
C LEU A 70 3.17 5.31 6.48
N LEU A 71 4.08 6.05 5.85
CA LEU A 71 5.27 6.58 6.52
C LEU A 71 4.92 7.57 7.63
N GLN A 72 3.77 8.23 7.54
CA GLN A 72 3.27 9.15 8.56
C GLN A 72 2.51 8.44 9.68
N THR A 73 2.22 7.17 9.51
CA THR A 73 1.46 6.39 10.50
C THR A 73 2.37 6.05 11.68
N LYS A 74 1.86 6.29 12.89
CA LYS A 74 2.62 6.00 14.12
C LYS A 74 2.97 4.52 14.20
N GLY A 75 4.25 4.24 14.40
CA GLY A 75 4.76 2.88 14.51
C GLY A 75 5.39 2.35 13.23
N VAL A 76 5.19 3.02 12.10
CA VAL A 76 5.79 2.63 10.82
C VAL A 76 7.20 3.23 10.74
N SER A 77 8.22 2.37 10.62
CA SER A 77 9.61 2.80 10.46
C SER A 77 9.99 2.93 8.98
N PHE A 78 9.39 2.09 8.13
CA PHE A 78 9.63 2.09 6.70
C PHE A 78 8.43 1.48 5.99
N ALA A 79 8.11 1.97 4.79
CA ALA A 79 7.02 1.42 3.99
C ALA A 79 7.53 1.12 2.58
N SER A 80 7.19 -0.07 2.10
CA SER A 80 7.54 -0.54 0.76
C SER A 80 6.26 -1.02 0.06
N ILE A 81 6.08 -0.61 -1.20
CA ILE A 81 4.94 -1.06 -2.00
C ILE A 81 5.48 -1.88 -3.16
N ASN A 82 4.98 -3.09 -3.30
CA ASN A 82 5.35 -4.02 -4.35
C ASN A 82 4.20 -4.12 -5.35
N VAL A 83 4.44 -3.73 -6.59
CA VAL A 83 3.39 -3.70 -7.63
C VAL A 83 3.48 -4.96 -8.47
N VAL A 84 2.35 -5.63 -8.67
CA VAL A 84 2.27 -6.87 -9.45
C VAL A 84 1.11 -6.79 -10.45
N GLY A 85 1.07 -7.70 -11.39
CA GLY A 85 -0.07 -7.91 -12.28
C GLY A 85 -0.20 -6.91 -13.42
N ILE A 86 0.79 -6.04 -13.66
CA ILE A 86 0.80 -5.11 -14.78
C ILE A 86 2.13 -5.20 -15.52
N PRO A 87 2.18 -4.83 -16.83
CA PRO A 87 3.42 -4.94 -17.61
C PRO A 87 4.59 -4.14 -17.07
N ALA A 88 4.34 -2.97 -16.45
CA ALA A 88 5.37 -2.09 -15.94
C ALA A 88 5.58 -2.24 -14.41
N SER A 89 5.19 -3.38 -13.83
CA SER A 89 5.21 -3.58 -12.37
C SER A 89 6.57 -3.30 -11.73
N ASP A 90 7.66 -3.77 -12.34
CA ASP A 90 9.01 -3.54 -11.81
C ASP A 90 9.37 -2.05 -11.78
N ARG A 91 9.01 -1.33 -12.83
CA ARG A 91 9.26 0.11 -12.93
C ARG A 91 8.47 0.88 -11.87
N TRP A 92 7.20 0.53 -11.69
CA TRP A 92 6.36 1.15 -10.68
C TRP A 92 6.89 0.89 -9.27
N THR A 93 7.29 -0.34 -9.00
CA THR A 93 7.85 -0.72 -7.69
C THR A 93 9.11 0.09 -7.39
N ARG A 94 10.02 0.22 -8.34
CA ARG A 94 11.24 1.01 -8.16
C ARG A 94 10.95 2.50 -7.96
N THR A 95 10.00 3.04 -8.71
CA THR A 95 9.61 4.44 -8.60
C THR A 95 9.02 4.75 -7.23
N LEU A 96 8.17 3.86 -6.72
CA LEU A 96 7.50 4.06 -5.44
C LEU A 96 8.45 3.93 -4.25
N ASN A 97 9.49 3.12 -4.35
CA ASN A 97 10.36 2.78 -3.23
C ASN A 97 11.73 3.47 -3.29
N ARG A 98 11.80 4.63 -3.86
CA ARG A 98 13.05 5.42 -3.91
C ARG A 98 13.54 5.79 -2.53
#